data_1ed4e0c16c901b71c141308f0b823c1d
#
_entry.id   1ed4e0c16c901b71c141308f0b823c1d
#
_cell.length_a   1.000
_cell.length_b   1.000
_cell.length_c   1.000
_cell.angle_alpha   90.00
_cell.angle_beta   90.00
_cell.angle_gamma   90.00
#
_symmetry.space_group_name_H-M   'P 1'
#
loop_
_entity.id
_entity.type
_entity.pdbx_description
1 polymer ?
#
loop_
_entity_poly.entity_id
_entity_poly.type
_entity_poly.pdbx_seq_one_letter_code
_entity_poly.pdbx_strand_id
1 'polypeptide(L)'
;EEEKSRNATLVKAIGKDSKLTLKELEDRQHFTQPPAHYTEAALVKTLEELGIGRPSTYAPTISTIIARRYVAKEGRNLYLTEIGEVVNHMMKQAFPSIVETDFTVNVESLLDMVEEGKVGWKTVVSNFYPDLNEAVCRAEEELQKVQIADEVSDVVCEQCGKNMVVKYGPHGKFLACPGFPDCRNTKPYLEKIGVSCPKCGKEVVLRRSSKGRKFYSCEGYPDCDYISWKKPEAEKEKMTENSK
;
A
#
# COMPACT_ATOMS: atom_id res chain seq x y z
N GLU A 1 -33.96 18.67 -9.27
CA GLU A 1 -34.78 18.94 -8.07
C GLU A 1 -36.27 18.78 -8.37
N GLU A 2 -36.79 19.23 -9.50
CA GLU A 2 -38.21 19.10 -9.90
C GLU A 2 -38.66 17.63 -10.07
N GLU A 3 -37.79 16.75 -10.58
CA GLU A 3 -38.07 15.34 -10.80
C GLU A 3 -38.15 14.56 -9.49
N LYS A 4 -37.30 14.90 -8.50
CA LYS A 4 -37.38 14.35 -7.13
C LYS A 4 -38.64 14.80 -6.39
N SER A 5 -39.11 16.02 -6.62
CA SER A 5 -40.33 16.54 -6.03
C SER A 5 -41.58 15.88 -6.61
N ARG A 6 -41.62 15.61 -7.93
CA ARG A 6 -42.72 14.89 -8.59
C ARG A 6 -42.84 13.45 -8.11
N ASN A 7 -41.71 12.75 -7.97
CA ASN A 7 -41.69 11.36 -7.49
C ASN A 7 -42.14 11.26 -6.03
N ALA A 8 -41.75 12.22 -5.17
CA ALA A 8 -42.19 12.25 -3.78
C ALA A 8 -43.70 12.50 -3.64
N THR A 9 -44.30 13.29 -4.55
CA THR A 9 -45.74 13.55 -4.56
C THR A 9 -46.54 12.34 -5.04
N LEU A 10 -46.05 11.63 -6.08
CA LEU A 10 -46.65 10.40 -6.60
C LEU A 10 -46.65 9.28 -5.55
N VAL A 11 -45.53 9.07 -4.84
CA VAL A 11 -45.42 8.04 -3.80
C VAL A 11 -46.41 8.28 -2.64
N LYS A 12 -46.66 9.55 -2.28
CA LYS A 12 -47.67 9.91 -1.27
C LYS A 12 -49.11 9.61 -1.68
N ALA A 13 -49.40 9.55 -2.98
CA ALA A 13 -50.74 9.26 -3.49
C ALA A 13 -51.03 7.76 -3.59
N ILE A 14 -50.04 6.87 -3.42
CA ILE A 14 -50.18 5.42 -3.49
C ILE A 14 -50.56 4.89 -2.08
N GLY A 15 -51.78 4.40 -1.93
CA GLY A 15 -52.26 3.77 -0.73
C GLY A 15 -52.05 2.27 -0.73
N LYS A 16 -52.35 1.62 0.43
CA LYS A 16 -52.17 0.18 0.64
C LYS A 16 -52.96 -0.70 -0.36
N ASP A 17 -54.10 -0.18 -0.83
CA ASP A 17 -55.01 -0.89 -1.76
C ASP A 17 -54.91 -0.40 -3.21
N SER A 18 -53.89 0.40 -3.53
CA SER A 18 -53.68 0.88 -4.90
C SER A 18 -53.30 -0.27 -5.83
N LYS A 19 -54.03 -0.41 -6.95
CA LYS A 19 -53.68 -1.36 -8.02
C LYS A 19 -52.62 -0.74 -8.93
N LEU A 20 -51.47 -1.38 -8.99
CA LEU A 20 -50.36 -0.98 -9.87
C LEU A 20 -50.24 -1.98 -11.02
N THR A 21 -49.94 -1.48 -12.22
CA THR A 21 -49.66 -2.29 -13.39
C THR A 21 -48.18 -2.36 -13.61
N LEU A 22 -47.61 -3.57 -13.63
CA LEU A 22 -46.20 -3.76 -13.98
C LEU A 22 -45.98 -3.36 -15.44
N LYS A 23 -45.13 -2.39 -15.68
CA LYS A 23 -44.77 -1.96 -17.02
C LYS A 23 -43.52 -2.65 -17.54
N GLU A 24 -42.53 -2.78 -16.69
CA GLU A 24 -41.21 -3.31 -17.04
C GLU A 24 -40.56 -3.94 -15.81
N LEU A 25 -39.89 -5.06 -15.99
CA LEU A 25 -39.06 -5.72 -14.99
C LEU A 25 -37.61 -5.72 -15.50
N GLU A 26 -36.74 -5.01 -14.84
CA GLU A 26 -35.30 -5.05 -15.13
C GLU A 26 -34.60 -5.88 -14.06
N ASP A 27 -33.87 -6.89 -14.46
CA ASP A 27 -32.92 -7.59 -13.60
C ASP A 27 -31.53 -6.97 -13.74
N ARG A 28 -30.90 -6.68 -12.61
CA ARG A 28 -29.54 -6.11 -12.58
C ARG A 28 -28.69 -6.90 -11.61
N GLN A 29 -27.58 -7.43 -12.10
CA GLN A 29 -26.59 -8.06 -11.26
C GLN A 29 -25.76 -7.00 -10.53
N HIS A 30 -25.69 -7.10 -9.21
CA HIS A 30 -24.86 -6.24 -8.35
C HIS A 30 -23.84 -7.11 -7.61
N PHE A 31 -22.62 -6.59 -7.47
CA PHE A 31 -21.56 -7.22 -6.71
C PHE A 31 -21.27 -6.40 -5.46
N THR A 32 -21.07 -7.08 -4.33
CA THR A 32 -20.55 -6.42 -3.12
C THR A 32 -19.14 -5.94 -3.36
N GLN A 33 -18.81 -4.77 -2.82
CA GLN A 33 -17.44 -4.26 -2.87
C GLN A 33 -16.61 -4.88 -1.74
N PRO A 34 -15.33 -5.18 -1.96
CA PRO A 34 -14.43 -5.61 -0.90
C PRO A 34 -14.27 -4.51 0.15
N PRO A 35 -13.83 -4.84 1.39
CA PRO A 35 -13.50 -3.84 2.39
C PRO A 35 -12.50 -2.82 1.84
N ALA A 36 -12.67 -1.55 2.21
CA ALA A 36 -11.74 -0.50 1.80
C ALA A 36 -10.36 -0.70 2.47
N HIS A 37 -9.30 -0.30 1.77
CA HIS A 37 -7.97 -0.25 2.38
C HIS A 37 -7.94 0.70 3.58
N TYR A 38 -7.13 0.37 4.57
CA TYR A 38 -6.94 1.25 5.71
C TYR A 38 -6.34 2.60 5.30
N THR A 39 -6.87 3.64 5.88
CA THR A 39 -6.18 4.94 5.97
C THR A 39 -5.43 5.00 7.30
N GLU A 40 -4.49 5.94 7.48
CA GLU A 40 -3.80 6.11 8.77
C GLU A 40 -4.80 6.30 9.92
N ALA A 41 -5.83 7.13 9.70
CA ALA A 41 -6.87 7.39 10.71
C ALA A 41 -7.73 6.15 11.00
N ALA A 42 -8.11 5.38 9.97
CA ALA A 42 -8.86 4.15 10.17
C ALA A 42 -8.03 3.09 10.90
N LEU A 43 -6.72 3.01 10.62
CA LEU A 43 -5.82 2.10 11.32
C LEU A 43 -5.68 2.48 12.80
N VAL A 44 -5.49 3.76 13.12
CA VAL A 44 -5.46 4.25 14.51
C VAL A 44 -6.74 3.87 15.24
N LYS A 45 -7.90 4.14 14.62
CA LYS A 45 -9.20 3.79 15.22
C LYS A 45 -9.33 2.29 15.49
N THR A 46 -8.92 1.45 14.56
CA THR A 46 -8.94 -0.01 14.74
C THR A 46 -8.00 -0.46 15.87
N LEU A 47 -6.79 0.11 15.96
CA LEU A 47 -5.85 -0.19 17.05
C LEU A 47 -6.44 0.21 18.41
N GLU A 48 -7.08 1.37 18.49
CA GLU A 48 -7.77 1.85 19.69
C GLU A 48 -8.94 0.93 20.08
N GLU A 49 -9.80 0.56 19.13
CA GLU A 49 -10.94 -0.34 19.35
C GLU A 49 -10.50 -1.74 19.82
N LEU A 50 -9.35 -2.21 19.34
CA LEU A 50 -8.76 -3.48 19.76
C LEU A 50 -7.92 -3.40 21.05
N GLY A 51 -7.66 -2.20 21.58
CA GLY A 51 -6.81 -1.99 22.75
C GLY A 51 -5.32 -2.23 22.50
N ILE A 52 -4.87 -2.14 21.25
CA ILE A 52 -3.47 -2.35 20.83
C ILE A 52 -2.73 -1.01 20.86
N GLY A 53 -1.79 -0.85 21.78
CA GLY A 53 -1.03 0.38 21.95
C GLY A 53 -1.78 1.46 22.73
N ARG A 54 -1.22 2.66 22.74
CA ARG A 54 -1.73 3.83 23.45
C ARG A 54 -1.63 5.06 22.53
N PRO A 55 -2.31 6.17 22.84
CA PRO A 55 -2.26 7.39 22.01
C PRO A 55 -0.84 7.85 21.67
N SER A 56 0.10 7.68 22.59
CA SER A 56 1.50 8.03 22.38
C SER A 56 2.25 7.13 21.38
N THR A 57 1.77 5.90 21.12
CA THR A 57 2.46 4.90 20.29
C THR A 57 1.84 4.75 18.89
N TYR A 58 0.60 5.14 18.65
CA TYR A 58 -0.07 4.95 17.36
C TYR A 58 0.67 5.62 16.20
N ALA A 59 0.94 6.92 16.30
CA ALA A 59 1.60 7.67 15.24
C ALA A 59 3.05 7.20 15.00
N PRO A 60 3.89 6.97 16.03
CA PRO A 60 5.22 6.39 15.87
C PRO A 60 5.21 5.02 15.20
N THR A 61 4.28 4.14 15.54
CA THR A 61 4.15 2.81 14.94
C THR A 61 3.85 2.91 13.46
N ILE A 62 2.84 3.70 13.06
CA ILE A 62 2.49 3.91 11.65
C ILE A 62 3.66 4.51 10.87
N SER A 63 4.33 5.52 11.44
CA SER A 63 5.51 6.13 10.83
C SER A 63 6.63 5.11 10.63
N THR A 64 6.82 4.21 11.58
CA THR A 64 7.86 3.16 11.52
C THR A 64 7.58 2.14 10.45
N ILE A 65 6.36 1.62 10.34
CA ILE A 65 6.02 0.61 9.30
C ILE A 65 6.11 1.20 7.89
N ILE A 66 5.79 2.49 7.72
CA ILE A 66 5.96 3.21 6.45
C ILE A 66 7.46 3.45 6.18
N ALA A 67 8.23 3.92 7.15
CA ALA A 67 9.66 4.17 7.00
C ALA A 67 10.44 2.89 6.68
N ARG A 68 10.07 1.76 7.29
CA ARG A 68 10.63 0.44 7.00
C ARG A 68 10.09 -0.18 5.70
N ARG A 69 9.15 0.48 5.05
CA ARG A 69 8.51 0.03 3.80
C ARG A 69 7.78 -1.30 3.89
N TYR A 70 7.31 -1.66 5.05
CA TYR A 70 6.37 -2.76 5.20
C TYR A 70 5.01 -2.40 4.61
N VAL A 71 4.69 -1.10 4.67
CA VAL A 71 3.47 -0.52 4.13
C VAL A 71 3.83 0.68 3.25
N ALA A 72 3.20 0.77 2.09
CA ALA A 72 3.27 1.93 1.19
C ALA A 72 2.01 2.78 1.33
N LYS A 73 2.17 4.11 1.26
CA LYS A 73 1.05 5.05 1.27
C LYS A 73 0.80 5.58 -0.13
N GLU A 74 -0.39 5.35 -0.66
CA GLU A 74 -0.83 5.89 -1.93
C GLU A 74 -2.08 6.76 -1.73
N GLY A 75 -1.91 8.06 -1.88
CA GLY A 75 -2.95 9.01 -1.54
C GLY A 75 -3.28 9.00 -0.05
N ARG A 76 -4.46 8.51 0.32
CA ARG A 76 -4.89 8.33 1.72
C ARG A 76 -4.80 6.89 2.20
N ASN A 77 -4.65 5.92 1.29
CA ASN A 77 -4.71 4.50 1.59
C ASN A 77 -3.34 3.91 1.87
N LEU A 78 -3.33 2.90 2.72
CA LEU A 78 -2.17 2.10 3.06
C LEU A 78 -2.25 0.76 2.33
N TYR A 79 -1.13 0.35 1.74
CA TYR A 79 -0.99 -0.91 0.99
C TYR A 79 0.16 -1.71 1.55
N LEU A 80 -0.04 -3.00 1.72
CA LEU A 80 1.03 -3.92 2.10
C LEU A 80 2.02 -4.04 0.93
N THR A 81 3.31 -4.01 1.22
CA THR A 81 4.37 -4.23 0.23
C THR A 81 4.82 -5.69 0.25
N GLU A 82 5.53 -6.15 -0.79
CA GLU A 82 6.13 -7.49 -0.80
C GLU A 82 7.03 -7.74 0.41
N ILE A 83 7.86 -6.74 0.77
CA ILE A 83 8.71 -6.82 1.97
C ILE A 83 7.85 -6.97 3.22
N GLY A 84 6.76 -6.20 3.31
CA GLY A 84 5.81 -6.28 4.42
C GLY A 84 5.15 -7.65 4.53
N GLU A 85 4.77 -8.23 3.41
CA GLU A 85 4.16 -9.56 3.34
C GLU A 85 5.13 -10.65 3.80
N VAL A 86 6.36 -10.65 3.28
CA VAL A 86 7.41 -11.59 3.67
C VAL A 86 7.71 -11.48 5.16
N VAL A 87 7.92 -10.25 5.68
CA VAL A 87 8.20 -10.04 7.11
C VAL A 87 7.03 -10.49 7.98
N ASN A 88 5.78 -10.17 7.59
CA ASN A 88 4.60 -10.62 8.32
C ASN A 88 4.48 -12.15 8.35
N HIS A 89 4.77 -12.81 7.22
CA HIS A 89 4.77 -14.28 7.15
C HIS A 89 5.83 -14.88 8.06
N MET A 90 7.07 -14.38 8.00
CA MET A 90 8.16 -14.83 8.87
C MET A 90 7.84 -14.62 10.35
N MET A 91 7.30 -13.46 10.70
CA MET A 91 6.93 -13.17 12.10
C MET A 91 5.82 -14.09 12.60
N LYS A 92 4.80 -14.36 11.79
CA LYS A 92 3.74 -15.31 12.14
C LYS A 92 4.24 -16.75 12.28
N GLN A 93 5.25 -17.13 11.51
CA GLN A 93 5.84 -18.46 11.58
C GLN A 93 6.74 -18.61 12.81
N ALA A 94 7.62 -17.64 13.07
CA ALA A 94 8.61 -17.71 14.14
C ALA A 94 8.05 -17.34 15.51
N PHE A 95 7.11 -16.40 15.57
CA PHE A 95 6.59 -15.81 16.81
C PHE A 95 5.05 -15.77 16.84
N PRO A 96 4.35 -16.89 16.61
CA PRO A 96 2.89 -16.90 16.47
C PRO A 96 2.19 -16.28 17.68
N SER A 97 2.59 -16.64 18.91
CA SER A 97 1.97 -16.12 20.14
C SER A 97 2.19 -14.62 20.35
N ILE A 98 3.32 -14.08 19.90
CA ILE A 98 3.66 -12.65 20.08
C ILE A 98 2.93 -11.77 19.05
N VAL A 99 2.68 -12.32 17.86
CA VAL A 99 2.02 -11.59 16.76
C VAL A 99 0.50 -11.58 16.92
N GLU A 100 -0.06 -12.42 17.79
CA GLU A 100 -1.49 -12.40 18.09
C GLU A 100 -1.90 -11.09 18.76
N THR A 101 -3.09 -10.61 18.38
CA THR A 101 -3.67 -9.37 18.89
C THR A 101 -3.80 -9.39 20.42
N ASP A 102 -4.28 -10.52 20.96
CA ASP A 102 -4.54 -10.70 22.37
C ASP A 102 -3.27 -10.61 23.23
N PHE A 103 -2.11 -11.03 22.68
CA PHE A 103 -0.85 -10.87 23.36
C PHE A 103 -0.52 -9.40 23.64
N THR A 104 -0.62 -8.54 22.63
CA THR A 104 -0.34 -7.12 22.80
C THR A 104 -1.32 -6.46 23.76
N VAL A 105 -2.61 -6.78 23.67
CA VAL A 105 -3.65 -6.29 24.58
C VAL A 105 -3.37 -6.69 26.03
N ASN A 106 -2.95 -7.95 26.24
CA ASN A 106 -2.61 -8.47 27.57
C ASN A 106 -1.39 -7.75 28.16
N VAL A 107 -0.34 -7.55 27.35
CA VAL A 107 0.86 -6.81 27.78
C VAL A 107 0.54 -5.38 28.14
N GLU A 108 -0.24 -4.68 27.33
CA GLU A 108 -0.70 -3.32 27.63
C GLU A 108 -1.48 -3.25 28.95
N SER A 109 -2.37 -4.21 29.19
CA SER A 109 -3.13 -4.30 30.43
C SER A 109 -2.22 -4.59 31.65
N LEU A 110 -1.20 -5.42 31.50
CA LEU A 110 -0.20 -5.67 32.55
C LEU A 110 0.63 -4.42 32.86
N LEU A 111 0.95 -3.60 31.84
CA LEU A 111 1.65 -2.34 32.03
C LEU A 111 0.78 -1.31 32.76
N ASP A 112 -0.53 -1.26 32.49
CA ASP A 112 -1.46 -0.44 33.28
C ASP A 112 -1.50 -0.88 34.74
N MET A 113 -1.49 -2.20 35.01
CA MET A 113 -1.41 -2.71 36.39
C MET A 113 -0.08 -2.38 37.08
N VAL A 114 1.01 -2.26 36.33
CA VAL A 114 2.32 -1.79 36.85
C VAL A 114 2.22 -0.31 37.21
N GLU A 115 1.61 0.52 36.36
CA GLU A 115 1.38 1.95 36.62
C GLU A 115 0.55 2.16 37.91
N GLU A 116 -0.49 1.35 38.10
CA GLU A 116 -1.33 1.35 39.30
C GLU A 116 -0.64 0.78 40.55
N GLY A 117 0.59 0.25 40.44
CA GLY A 117 1.35 -0.37 41.52
C GLY A 117 0.83 -1.75 41.98
N LYS A 118 -0.06 -2.37 41.20
CA LYS A 118 -0.64 -3.69 41.51
C LYS A 118 0.32 -4.84 41.19
N VAL A 119 1.18 -4.67 40.20
CA VAL A 119 2.15 -5.67 39.72
C VAL A 119 3.52 -5.05 39.58
N GLY A 120 4.57 -5.78 39.97
CA GLY A 120 5.94 -5.34 39.79
C GLY A 120 6.39 -5.50 38.33
N TRP A 121 6.98 -4.48 37.72
CA TRP A 121 7.45 -4.55 36.34
C TRP A 121 8.45 -5.68 36.08
N LYS A 122 9.30 -6.02 37.09
CA LYS A 122 10.25 -7.13 37.01
C LYS A 122 9.57 -8.48 36.81
N THR A 123 8.42 -8.68 37.47
CA THR A 123 7.60 -9.88 37.33
C THR A 123 7.07 -10.02 35.89
N VAL A 124 6.58 -8.92 35.32
CA VAL A 124 6.08 -8.93 33.93
C VAL A 124 7.18 -9.33 32.96
N VAL A 125 8.36 -8.71 33.08
CA VAL A 125 9.53 -9.03 32.23
C VAL A 125 10.03 -10.46 32.45
N SER A 126 10.12 -10.91 33.70
CA SER A 126 10.60 -12.28 34.04
C SER A 126 9.67 -13.37 33.50
N ASN A 127 8.38 -13.10 33.41
CA ASN A 127 7.42 -14.04 32.84
C ASN A 127 7.46 -14.07 31.31
N PHE A 128 7.74 -12.93 30.67
CA PHE A 128 7.77 -12.82 29.21
C PHE A 128 9.09 -13.31 28.60
N TYR A 129 10.22 -13.00 29.24
CA TYR A 129 11.56 -13.19 28.66
C TYR A 129 11.90 -14.62 28.29
N PRO A 130 11.58 -15.65 29.10
CA PRO A 130 11.91 -17.05 28.79
C PRO A 130 11.29 -17.51 27.46
N ASP A 131 10.01 -17.26 27.28
CA ASP A 131 9.27 -17.65 26.06
C ASP A 131 9.77 -16.91 24.81
N LEU A 132 10.07 -15.62 24.97
CA LEU A 132 10.70 -14.83 23.90
C LEU A 132 12.07 -15.40 23.54
N ASN A 133 12.93 -15.67 24.53
CA ASN A 133 14.28 -16.18 24.30
C ASN A 133 14.25 -17.54 23.60
N GLU A 134 13.39 -18.45 24.03
CA GLU A 134 13.20 -19.75 23.37
C GLU A 134 12.73 -19.56 21.91
N ALA A 135 11.76 -18.68 21.66
CA ALA A 135 11.27 -18.41 20.32
C ALA A 135 12.38 -17.81 19.42
N VAL A 136 13.21 -16.92 19.97
CA VAL A 136 14.35 -16.34 19.24
C VAL A 136 15.37 -17.41 18.88
N CYS A 137 15.81 -18.23 19.83
CA CYS A 137 16.77 -19.31 19.57
C CYS A 137 16.26 -20.27 18.48
N ARG A 138 15.00 -20.68 18.57
CA ARG A 138 14.36 -21.51 17.55
C ARG A 138 14.31 -20.83 16.18
N ALA A 139 13.97 -19.55 16.16
CA ALA A 139 13.91 -18.77 14.92
C ALA A 139 15.29 -18.63 14.27
N GLU A 140 16.36 -18.47 15.05
CA GLU A 140 17.74 -18.41 14.53
C GLU A 140 18.19 -19.73 13.88
N GLU A 141 17.70 -20.87 14.38
CA GLU A 141 18.01 -22.20 13.83
C GLU A 141 17.14 -22.56 12.61
N GLU A 142 15.85 -22.23 12.64
CA GLU A 142 14.86 -22.70 11.66
C GLU A 142 14.63 -21.73 10.51
N LEU A 143 14.77 -20.42 10.74
CA LEU A 143 14.50 -19.42 9.70
C LEU A 143 15.59 -19.41 8.64
N GLN A 144 15.21 -19.78 7.43
CA GLN A 144 16.07 -19.61 6.27
C GLN A 144 16.06 -18.15 5.81
N LYS A 145 17.20 -17.67 5.33
CA LYS A 145 17.31 -16.36 4.74
C LYS A 145 16.43 -16.26 3.48
N VAL A 146 15.30 -15.59 3.61
CA VAL A 146 14.42 -15.35 2.48
C VAL A 146 15.06 -14.32 1.55
N GLN A 147 15.41 -14.74 0.36
CA GLN A 147 15.82 -13.82 -0.71
C GLN A 147 14.58 -13.48 -1.52
N ILE A 148 14.15 -12.22 -1.44
CA ILE A 148 13.14 -11.70 -2.36
C ILE A 148 13.80 -11.69 -3.74
N ALA A 149 13.21 -12.41 -4.68
CA ALA A 149 13.72 -12.44 -6.04
C ALA A 149 13.68 -11.01 -6.62
N ASP A 150 14.83 -10.54 -7.07
CA ASP A 150 14.91 -9.24 -7.73
C ASP A 150 14.06 -9.28 -9.01
N GLU A 151 13.15 -8.33 -9.19
CA GLU A 151 12.37 -8.16 -10.41
C GLU A 151 13.33 -7.75 -11.56
N VAL A 152 13.45 -8.60 -12.57
CA VAL A 152 14.33 -8.33 -13.72
C VAL A 152 13.66 -7.29 -14.63
N SER A 153 14.38 -6.22 -14.92
CA SER A 153 13.95 -5.16 -15.83
C SER A 153 14.44 -5.42 -17.27
N ASP A 154 13.72 -4.87 -18.24
CA ASP A 154 14.14 -4.88 -19.66
C ASP A 154 15.32 -3.92 -19.92
N VAL A 155 15.72 -3.12 -18.94
CA VAL A 155 16.81 -2.16 -19.07
C VAL A 155 18.15 -2.86 -18.95
N VAL A 156 18.96 -2.74 -20.01
CA VAL A 156 20.31 -3.33 -20.07
C VAL A 156 21.34 -2.40 -19.41
N CYS A 157 22.24 -2.99 -18.65
CA CYS A 157 23.37 -2.27 -18.06
C CYS A 157 24.39 -1.89 -19.15
N GLU A 158 24.69 -0.60 -19.28
CA GLU A 158 25.64 -0.07 -20.29
C GLU A 158 27.09 -0.51 -20.04
N GLN A 159 27.42 -0.90 -18.79
CA GLN A 159 28.79 -1.28 -18.44
C GLN A 159 29.10 -2.77 -18.66
N CYS A 160 28.10 -3.66 -18.43
CA CYS A 160 28.36 -5.10 -18.48
C CYS A 160 27.34 -5.91 -19.31
N GLY A 161 26.35 -5.26 -19.95
CA GLY A 161 25.38 -5.90 -20.83
C GLY A 161 24.33 -6.79 -20.15
N LYS A 162 24.32 -6.91 -18.81
CA LYS A 162 23.29 -7.69 -18.08
C LYS A 162 22.02 -6.88 -17.89
N ASN A 163 20.87 -7.54 -17.88
CA ASN A 163 19.61 -6.88 -17.53
C ASN A 163 19.66 -6.38 -16.08
N MET A 164 19.26 -5.12 -15.88
CA MET A 164 19.22 -4.53 -14.54
C MET A 164 18.03 -5.06 -13.76
N VAL A 165 18.16 -5.09 -12.45
CA VAL A 165 17.13 -5.55 -11.53
C VAL A 165 16.59 -4.38 -10.72
N VAL A 166 15.29 -4.44 -10.39
CA VAL A 166 14.64 -3.45 -9.55
C VAL A 166 15.01 -3.70 -8.10
N LYS A 167 15.64 -2.73 -7.47
CA LYS A 167 15.94 -2.76 -6.04
C LYS A 167 15.31 -1.58 -5.32
N TYR A 168 15.15 -1.74 -4.01
CA TYR A 168 14.58 -0.71 -3.15
C TYR A 168 15.69 -0.01 -2.38
N GLY A 169 15.86 1.28 -2.60
CA GLY A 169 16.81 2.15 -1.89
C GLY A 169 16.11 3.14 -0.96
N PRO A 170 16.84 3.99 -0.22
CA PRO A 170 16.29 5.00 0.70
C PRO A 170 15.29 5.97 0.06
N HIS A 171 15.41 6.21 -1.23
CA HIS A 171 14.58 7.14 -2.00
C HIS A 171 13.51 6.48 -2.88
N GLY A 172 13.30 5.16 -2.79
CA GLY A 172 12.33 4.42 -3.60
C GLY A 172 12.98 3.33 -4.46
N LYS A 173 12.23 2.87 -5.45
CA LYS A 173 12.72 1.89 -6.43
C LYS A 173 13.86 2.50 -7.27
N PHE A 174 14.87 1.69 -7.56
CA PHE A 174 15.93 2.03 -8.49
C PHE A 174 16.38 0.77 -9.24
N LEU A 175 17.01 0.94 -10.38
CA LEU A 175 17.59 -0.15 -11.14
C LEU A 175 19.04 -0.34 -10.73
N ALA A 176 19.40 -1.56 -10.38
CA ALA A 176 20.77 -1.96 -10.04
C ALA A 176 21.27 -3.04 -10.98
N CYS A 177 22.56 -3.03 -11.24
CA CYS A 177 23.17 -4.12 -12.01
C CYS A 177 23.33 -5.37 -11.12
N PRO A 178 22.89 -6.57 -11.59
CA PRO A 178 23.07 -7.81 -10.83
C PRO A 178 24.53 -8.28 -10.78
N GLY A 179 25.43 -7.62 -11.51
CA GLY A 179 26.87 -7.88 -11.46
C GLY A 179 27.60 -7.30 -10.25
N PHE A 180 26.88 -6.78 -9.25
CA PHE A 180 27.51 -6.32 -8.00
C PHE A 180 28.21 -7.50 -7.28
N PRO A 181 29.45 -7.31 -6.73
CA PRO A 181 30.18 -6.04 -6.54
C PRO A 181 31.03 -5.56 -7.73
N ASP A 182 31.20 -6.37 -8.78
CA ASP A 182 32.09 -6.07 -9.91
C ASP A 182 31.55 -4.92 -10.78
N CYS A 183 30.22 -4.89 -10.98
CA CYS A 183 29.55 -3.80 -11.68
C CYS A 183 28.59 -3.08 -10.72
N ARG A 184 28.88 -1.81 -10.43
CA ARG A 184 28.11 -0.98 -9.49
C ARG A 184 27.16 0.00 -10.18
N ASN A 185 26.82 -0.25 -11.45
CA ASN A 185 25.95 0.64 -12.20
C ASN A 185 24.53 0.66 -11.63
N THR A 186 23.98 1.85 -11.42
CA THR A 186 22.61 2.05 -10.97
C THR A 186 21.91 3.11 -11.82
N LYS A 187 20.62 2.94 -12.05
CA LYS A 187 19.77 3.92 -12.77
C LYS A 187 18.51 4.21 -11.97
N PRO A 188 17.90 5.41 -12.11
CA PRO A 188 16.60 5.68 -11.53
C PRO A 188 15.54 4.76 -12.14
N TYR A 189 14.65 4.21 -11.32
CA TYR A 189 13.49 3.49 -11.80
C TYR A 189 12.45 4.47 -12.32
N LEU A 190 12.09 4.36 -13.59
CA LEU A 190 11.12 5.21 -14.25
C LEU A 190 9.81 4.42 -14.43
N GLU A 191 8.79 4.78 -13.67
CA GLU A 191 7.47 4.17 -13.78
C GLU A 191 6.76 4.70 -15.04
N LYS A 192 6.62 3.84 -16.05
CA LYS A 192 5.95 4.15 -17.30
C LYS A 192 4.44 4.18 -17.10
N ILE A 193 3.75 5.18 -17.63
CA ILE A 193 2.31 5.34 -17.47
C ILE A 193 1.50 4.92 -18.70
N GLY A 194 2.17 4.41 -19.75
CA GLY A 194 1.52 3.97 -20.98
C GLY A 194 0.96 5.10 -21.85
N VAL A 195 1.51 6.31 -21.73
CA VAL A 195 1.09 7.48 -22.51
C VAL A 195 2.28 8.03 -23.28
N SER A 196 2.10 8.29 -24.56
CA SER A 196 3.14 8.88 -25.42
C SER A 196 3.31 10.36 -25.16
N CYS A 197 4.54 10.83 -25.18
CA CYS A 197 4.88 12.23 -25.03
C CYS A 197 4.38 13.03 -26.23
N PRO A 198 3.58 14.11 -26.04
CA PRO A 198 3.06 14.91 -27.14
C PRO A 198 4.14 15.70 -27.90
N LYS A 199 5.36 15.84 -27.35
CA LYS A 199 6.45 16.57 -27.99
C LYS A 199 7.35 15.67 -28.84
N CYS A 200 7.66 14.44 -28.39
CA CYS A 200 8.66 13.60 -29.04
C CYS A 200 8.23 12.14 -29.28
N GLY A 201 7.01 11.76 -28.88
CA GLY A 201 6.48 10.40 -29.05
C GLY A 201 7.05 9.33 -28.08
N LYS A 202 8.12 9.63 -27.32
CA LYS A 202 8.63 8.70 -26.29
C LYS A 202 7.63 8.58 -25.16
N GLU A 203 7.79 7.56 -24.28
CA GLU A 203 6.87 7.37 -23.15
C GLU A 203 6.97 8.46 -22.10
N VAL A 204 5.82 8.75 -21.48
CA VAL A 204 5.74 9.61 -20.29
C VAL A 204 5.91 8.76 -19.04
N VAL A 205 6.75 9.22 -18.13
CA VAL A 205 7.12 8.54 -16.90
C VAL A 205 6.74 9.35 -15.68
N LEU A 206 6.39 8.67 -14.61
CA LEU A 206 6.15 9.28 -13.32
C LEU A 206 7.49 9.53 -12.61
N ARG A 207 7.72 10.75 -12.19
CA ARG A 207 8.85 11.16 -11.37
C ARG A 207 8.40 11.80 -10.06
N ARG A 208 9.31 11.89 -9.10
CA ARG A 208 9.11 12.61 -7.84
C ARG A 208 10.08 13.77 -7.74
N SER A 209 9.58 14.93 -7.36
CA SER A 209 10.41 16.10 -7.06
C SER A 209 11.18 15.89 -5.73
N SER A 210 12.19 16.71 -5.46
CA SER A 210 12.92 16.71 -4.18
C SER A 210 12.02 16.90 -2.95
N LYS A 211 10.85 17.53 -3.13
CA LYS A 211 9.83 17.71 -2.08
C LYS A 211 8.80 16.55 -2.03
N GLY A 212 9.05 15.42 -2.73
CA GLY A 212 8.19 14.24 -2.74
C GLY A 212 6.92 14.35 -3.60
N ARG A 213 6.67 15.47 -4.29
CA ARG A 213 5.50 15.62 -5.16
C ARG A 213 5.66 14.83 -6.45
N LYS A 214 4.63 14.10 -6.84
CA LYS A 214 4.56 13.36 -8.11
C LYS A 214 4.38 14.35 -9.27
N PHE A 215 5.12 14.15 -10.36
CA PHE A 215 4.95 14.84 -11.63
C PHE A 215 5.27 13.90 -12.79
N TYR A 216 4.81 14.23 -13.96
CA TYR A 216 4.97 13.43 -15.18
C TYR A 216 5.95 14.13 -16.11
N SER A 217 6.91 13.41 -16.66
CA SER A 217 7.88 13.95 -17.61
C SER A 217 8.15 12.96 -18.72
N CYS A 218 8.70 13.44 -19.81
CA CYS A 218 9.16 12.57 -20.88
C CYS A 218 10.33 11.69 -20.40
N GLU A 219 10.36 10.42 -20.82
CA GLU A 219 11.51 9.52 -20.60
C GLU A 219 12.79 10.09 -21.24
N GLY A 220 12.67 10.83 -22.33
CA GLY A 220 13.77 11.43 -23.06
C GLY A 220 14.35 12.71 -22.43
N TYR A 221 14.05 13.04 -21.17
CA TYR A 221 14.71 14.14 -20.49
C TYR A 221 16.21 13.85 -20.29
N PRO A 222 17.14 14.81 -20.54
CA PRO A 222 16.94 16.24 -20.78
C PRO A 222 16.62 16.67 -22.23
N ASP A 223 16.74 15.80 -23.23
CA ASP A 223 16.55 16.17 -24.63
C ASP A 223 15.10 16.63 -24.93
N CYS A 224 14.14 16.12 -24.17
CA CYS A 224 12.75 16.53 -24.24
C CYS A 224 12.30 17.10 -22.88
N ASP A 225 11.88 18.35 -22.87
CA ASP A 225 11.52 19.14 -21.68
C ASP A 225 10.03 19.01 -21.29
N TYR A 226 9.31 18.00 -21.80
CA TYR A 226 7.89 17.83 -21.46
C TYR A 226 7.71 17.48 -19.99
N ILE A 227 6.94 18.31 -19.27
CA ILE A 227 6.57 18.13 -17.85
C ILE A 227 5.08 18.44 -17.67
N SER A 228 4.40 17.61 -16.89
CA SER A 228 3.01 17.82 -16.48
C SER A 228 2.80 17.50 -15.02
N TRP A 229 2.04 18.30 -14.30
CA TRP A 229 1.64 18.06 -12.91
C TRP A 229 0.35 17.24 -12.80
N LYS A 230 -0.40 17.11 -13.90
CA LYS A 230 -1.58 16.25 -13.99
C LYS A 230 -1.23 15.01 -14.82
N LYS A 231 -1.85 13.88 -14.49
CA LYS A 231 -1.69 12.66 -15.28
C LYS A 231 -2.21 12.94 -16.69
N PRO A 232 -1.35 12.85 -17.73
CA PRO A 232 -1.82 12.99 -19.10
C PRO A 232 -2.73 11.81 -19.45
N GLU A 233 -3.84 12.09 -20.11
CA GLU A 233 -4.75 11.07 -20.62
C GLU A 233 -4.19 10.51 -21.93
N ALA A 234 -4.32 9.20 -22.14
CA ALA A 234 -4.03 8.60 -23.43
C ALA A 234 -4.97 9.21 -24.49
N GLU A 235 -4.45 9.74 -25.57
CA GLU A 235 -5.28 10.17 -26.69
C GLU A 235 -6.11 8.97 -27.17
N LYS A 236 -7.42 9.03 -26.95
CA LYS A 236 -8.36 8.14 -27.63
C LYS A 236 -8.21 8.44 -29.11
N GLU A 237 -7.77 7.47 -29.89
CA GLU A 237 -7.81 7.54 -31.36
C GLU A 237 -9.19 8.07 -31.77
N LYS A 238 -9.24 9.27 -32.31
CA LYS A 238 -10.39 9.76 -33.03
C LYS A 238 -10.50 8.90 -34.30
N MET A 239 -11.28 7.84 -34.22
CA MET A 239 -11.80 7.21 -35.43
C MET A 239 -12.56 8.32 -36.16
N THR A 240 -11.95 8.83 -37.21
CA THR A 240 -12.58 9.67 -38.23
C THR A 240 -13.63 8.83 -38.92
N GLU A 241 -14.88 8.96 -38.52
CA GLU A 241 -15.99 8.67 -39.42
C GLU A 241 -15.98 9.75 -40.51
N ASN A 242 -15.22 9.48 -41.55
CA ASN A 242 -15.47 10.06 -42.87
C ASN A 242 -15.98 8.91 -43.72
N SER A 243 -17.28 8.89 -43.96
CA SER A 243 -17.86 8.33 -45.19
C SER A 243 -19.27 8.81 -45.39
N LYS A 244 -19.39 9.69 -46.38
CA LYS A 244 -20.47 9.90 -47.33
C LYS A 244 -21.92 9.76 -46.87
#